data_5db155dd81ca8cd76cea0957ff0f0976
#
_entry.id   5db155dd81ca8cd76cea0957ff0f0976
#
_cell.length_a   1.000
_cell.length_b   1.000
_cell.length_c   1.000
_cell.angle_alpha   90.00
_cell.angle_beta   90.00
_cell.angle_gamma   90.00
#
_symmetry.space_group_name_H-M   'P 1'
#
loop_
_entity.id
_entity.type
_entity.pdbx_description
1 polymer ?
#
loop_
_entity_poly.entity_id
_entity_poly.type
_entity_poly.pdbx_seq_one_letter_code
_entity_poly.pdbx_strand_id
1 'polypeptide(L)'
;YLQDKLRVEAAQTITDLKAMGLEVVLLSGDQQAVVDQLAIELQISHAQGGCLPADKLKAVQDLQQQGHIVAMVGDGVNDAPVLAASPVSLAMGGGTQLAHASADMILLSENLSHLVSAVKMARQSLSIIRQNFAWAIGYNLLALPLAAAGMVAPWMAAIGMSTSSLVVVLN
;
A
#
# COMPACT_ATOMS: atom_id res chain seq x y z
N TYR A 1 18.21 -14.73 -27.86
CA TYR A 1 17.68 -13.65 -27.01
C TYR A 1 16.46 -14.21 -26.30
N LEU A 2 16.58 -14.51 -25.00
CA LEU A 2 15.42 -14.76 -24.13
C LEU A 2 14.81 -13.39 -23.83
N GLN A 3 13.75 -13.01 -24.53
CA GLN A 3 12.93 -11.89 -24.16
C GLN A 3 12.03 -12.38 -23.02
N ASP A 4 12.25 -11.90 -21.82
CA ASP A 4 11.33 -12.11 -20.74
C ASP A 4 9.97 -11.57 -21.16
N LYS A 5 8.96 -12.46 -21.18
CA LYS A 5 7.63 -12.10 -21.65
C LYS A 5 6.95 -11.25 -20.59
N LEU A 6 6.53 -10.05 -20.97
CA LEU A 6 5.73 -9.21 -20.10
C LEU A 6 4.52 -9.99 -19.57
N ARG A 7 4.26 -9.89 -18.28
CA ARG A 7 3.08 -10.51 -17.66
C ARG A 7 1.81 -9.92 -18.28
N VAL A 8 0.89 -10.77 -18.66
CA VAL A 8 -0.33 -10.38 -19.41
C VAL A 8 -1.14 -9.33 -18.67
N GLU A 9 -1.17 -9.40 -17.36
CA GLU A 9 -1.92 -8.48 -16.51
C GLU A 9 -1.17 -7.18 -16.15
N ALA A 10 0.12 -7.05 -16.50
CA ALA A 10 0.94 -5.92 -16.07
C ALA A 10 0.39 -4.57 -16.55
N ALA A 11 0.07 -4.46 -17.83
CA ALA A 11 -0.44 -3.22 -18.43
C ALA A 11 -1.76 -2.77 -17.77
N GLN A 12 -2.69 -3.71 -17.56
CA GLN A 12 -3.96 -3.42 -16.90
C GLN A 12 -3.74 -3.02 -15.44
N THR A 13 -2.88 -3.74 -14.72
CA THR A 13 -2.54 -3.43 -13.31
C THR A 13 -2.00 -2.02 -13.17
N ILE A 14 -1.06 -1.61 -14.04
CA ILE A 14 -0.48 -0.27 -14.01
C ILE A 14 -1.54 0.79 -14.31
N THR A 15 -2.40 0.54 -15.30
CA THR A 15 -3.51 1.44 -15.63
C THR A 15 -4.45 1.62 -14.43
N ASP A 16 -4.82 0.53 -13.76
CA ASP A 16 -5.69 0.56 -12.58
C ASP A 16 -5.05 1.29 -11.40
N LEU A 17 -3.76 1.06 -11.14
CA LEU A 17 -3.02 1.78 -10.08
C LEU A 17 -2.98 3.28 -10.35
N LYS A 18 -2.72 3.69 -11.61
CA LYS A 18 -2.75 5.11 -12.01
C LYS A 18 -4.14 5.72 -11.88
N ALA A 19 -5.19 4.98 -12.25
CA ALA A 19 -6.58 5.43 -12.08
C ALA A 19 -6.94 5.63 -10.59
N MET A 20 -6.22 4.95 -9.69
CA MET A 20 -6.33 5.16 -8.24
C MET A 20 -5.49 6.34 -7.72
N GLY A 21 -4.84 7.11 -8.60
CA GLY A 21 -3.99 8.25 -8.26
C GLY A 21 -2.61 7.87 -7.73
N LEU A 22 -2.13 6.67 -8.04
CA LEU A 22 -0.77 6.25 -7.71
C LEU A 22 0.14 6.53 -8.89
N GLU A 23 1.33 7.03 -8.60
CA GLU A 23 2.42 7.13 -9.57
C GLU A 23 3.19 5.81 -9.58
N VAL A 24 3.54 5.33 -10.79
CA VAL A 24 4.28 4.10 -10.99
C VAL A 24 5.66 4.43 -11.52
N VAL A 25 6.68 3.93 -10.85
CA VAL A 25 8.09 4.06 -11.21
C VAL A 25 8.67 2.67 -11.50
N LEU A 26 9.42 2.53 -12.59
CA LEU A 26 10.08 1.28 -12.97
C LEU A 26 11.57 1.39 -12.73
N LEU A 27 12.12 0.53 -11.86
CA LEU A 27 13.55 0.44 -11.58
C LEU A 27 14.04 -0.97 -11.91
N SER A 28 14.87 -1.11 -12.93
CA SER A 28 15.39 -2.41 -13.38
C SER A 28 16.90 -2.43 -13.46
N GLY A 29 17.50 -3.61 -13.24
CA GLY A 29 18.91 -3.88 -13.53
C GLY A 29 19.20 -4.08 -15.03
N ASP A 30 18.17 -4.22 -15.87
CA ASP A 30 18.31 -4.39 -17.32
C ASP A 30 18.83 -3.15 -18.01
N GLN A 31 19.30 -3.33 -19.25
CA GLN A 31 19.79 -2.22 -20.07
C GLN A 31 18.70 -1.16 -20.26
N GLN A 32 19.08 0.13 -20.19
CA GLN A 32 18.15 1.26 -20.30
C GLN A 32 17.25 1.16 -21.55
N ALA A 33 17.79 0.75 -22.67
CA ALA A 33 17.01 0.63 -23.92
C ALA A 33 15.85 -0.39 -23.82
N VAL A 34 16.02 -1.46 -23.05
CA VAL A 34 14.97 -2.46 -22.79
C VAL A 34 13.92 -1.88 -21.85
N VAL A 35 14.38 -1.18 -20.83
CA VAL A 35 13.50 -0.54 -19.83
C VAL A 35 12.68 0.59 -20.48
N ASP A 36 13.26 1.36 -21.38
CA ASP A 36 12.55 2.41 -22.13
C ASP A 36 11.43 1.84 -23.00
N GLN A 37 11.69 0.74 -23.71
CA GLN A 37 10.65 0.04 -24.49
C GLN A 37 9.50 -0.43 -23.62
N LEU A 38 9.84 -1.05 -22.49
CA LEU A 38 8.86 -1.53 -21.52
C LEU A 38 8.05 -0.37 -20.91
N ALA A 39 8.71 0.74 -20.59
CA ALA A 39 8.07 1.92 -20.04
C ALA A 39 7.07 2.54 -21.03
N ILE A 40 7.40 2.57 -22.33
CA ILE A 40 6.49 3.03 -23.38
C ILE A 40 5.29 2.10 -23.47
N GLU A 41 5.49 0.78 -23.50
CA GLU A 41 4.42 -0.21 -23.60
C GLU A 41 3.48 -0.15 -22.41
N LEU A 42 4.03 0.04 -21.20
CA LEU A 42 3.29 0.15 -19.93
C LEU A 42 2.84 1.58 -19.60
N GLN A 43 3.17 2.54 -20.48
CA GLN A 43 2.89 3.97 -20.30
C GLN A 43 3.46 4.53 -18.98
N ILE A 44 4.59 4.02 -18.49
CA ILE A 44 5.25 4.47 -17.27
C ILE A 44 6.12 5.70 -17.63
N SER A 45 5.91 6.81 -16.90
CA SER A 45 6.61 8.08 -17.17
C SER A 45 8.03 8.11 -16.61
N HIS A 46 8.26 7.38 -15.51
CA HIS A 46 9.55 7.34 -14.82
C HIS A 46 10.09 5.92 -14.80
N ALA A 47 11.12 5.69 -15.60
CA ALA A 47 11.77 4.39 -15.73
C ALA A 47 13.29 4.53 -15.76
N GLN A 48 13.98 3.71 -14.99
CA GLN A 48 15.43 3.70 -14.93
C GLN A 48 15.96 2.26 -15.07
N GLY A 49 16.81 2.05 -16.04
CA GLY A 49 17.54 0.82 -16.28
C GLY A 49 18.95 0.85 -15.74
N GLY A 50 19.64 -0.29 -15.76
CA GLY A 50 21.00 -0.43 -15.26
C GLY A 50 21.16 -0.17 -13.76
N CYS A 51 20.08 -0.24 -13.00
CA CYS A 51 20.10 0.03 -11.57
C CYS A 51 20.81 -1.06 -10.80
N LEU A 52 21.81 -0.70 -10.04
CA LEU A 52 22.34 -1.51 -8.95
C LEU A 52 21.39 -1.44 -7.74
N PRO A 53 21.50 -2.38 -6.79
CA PRO A 53 20.68 -2.33 -5.56
C PRO A 53 20.80 -1.00 -4.81
N ALA A 54 21.99 -0.40 -4.79
CA ALA A 54 22.25 0.91 -4.19
C ALA A 54 21.49 2.06 -4.89
N ASP A 55 21.38 1.98 -6.22
CA ASP A 55 20.66 3.00 -7.01
C ASP A 55 19.17 2.94 -6.76
N LYS A 56 18.61 1.73 -6.69
CA LYS A 56 17.20 1.51 -6.33
C LYS A 56 16.90 2.03 -4.92
N LEU A 57 17.79 1.73 -3.95
CA LEU A 57 17.65 2.23 -2.59
C LEU A 57 17.67 3.75 -2.54
N LYS A 58 18.61 4.37 -3.25
CA LYS A 58 18.69 5.84 -3.34
C LYS A 58 17.44 6.45 -3.96
N ALA A 59 16.92 5.86 -5.05
CA ALA A 59 15.69 6.34 -5.69
C ALA A 59 14.50 6.32 -4.72
N VAL A 60 14.35 5.26 -3.93
CA VAL A 60 13.30 5.17 -2.89
C VAL A 60 13.50 6.25 -1.83
N GLN A 61 14.73 6.45 -1.34
CA GLN A 61 15.04 7.48 -0.33
C GLN A 61 14.80 8.89 -0.86
N ASP A 62 15.16 9.17 -2.11
CA ASP A 62 14.94 10.47 -2.74
C ASP A 62 13.44 10.80 -2.86
N LEU A 63 12.62 9.81 -3.22
CA LEU A 63 11.15 9.96 -3.24
C LEU A 63 10.59 10.20 -1.83
N GLN A 64 11.09 9.49 -0.82
CA GLN A 64 10.68 9.70 0.57
C GLN A 64 11.05 11.10 1.07
N GLN A 65 12.24 11.60 0.74
CA GLN A 65 12.67 12.96 1.09
C GLN A 65 11.80 14.05 0.44
N GLN A 66 11.21 13.75 -0.72
CA GLN A 66 10.23 14.60 -1.39
C GLN A 66 8.83 14.51 -0.75
N GLY A 67 8.65 13.69 0.28
CA GLY A 67 7.39 13.54 0.99
C GLY A 67 6.46 12.46 0.41
N HIS A 68 6.94 11.66 -0.53
CA HIS A 68 6.15 10.54 -1.07
C HIS A 68 6.18 9.33 -0.15
N ILE A 69 5.05 8.62 -0.05
CA ILE A 69 4.97 7.30 0.57
C ILE A 69 5.19 6.28 -0.53
N VAL A 70 6.32 5.58 -0.46
CA VAL A 70 6.74 4.62 -1.48
C VAL A 70 6.32 3.22 -1.08
N ALA A 71 5.64 2.52 -2.00
CA ALA A 71 5.43 1.08 -1.92
C ALA A 71 6.38 0.38 -2.91
N MET A 72 7.30 -0.41 -2.40
CA MET A 72 8.26 -1.18 -3.20
C MET A 72 7.73 -2.59 -3.47
N VAL A 73 7.78 -3.01 -4.73
CA VAL A 73 7.48 -4.38 -5.15
C VAL A 73 8.73 -4.99 -5.74
N GLY A 74 9.14 -6.14 -5.24
CA GLY A 74 10.34 -6.84 -5.70
C GLY A 74 10.23 -8.35 -5.53
N ASP A 75 11.10 -9.09 -6.21
CA ASP A 75 11.10 -10.57 -6.18
C ASP A 75 12.50 -11.17 -5.94
N GLY A 76 13.55 -10.37 -6.11
CA GLY A 76 14.92 -10.84 -6.10
C GLY A 76 15.67 -10.62 -4.79
N VAL A 77 16.79 -11.33 -4.65
CA VAL A 77 17.78 -11.13 -3.55
C VAL A 77 18.29 -9.69 -3.55
N ASN A 78 18.47 -9.11 -4.74
CA ASN A 78 18.98 -7.76 -4.92
C ASN A 78 18.01 -6.68 -4.44
N ASP A 79 16.73 -6.99 -4.33
CA ASP A 79 15.69 -6.06 -3.88
C ASP A 79 15.48 -6.09 -2.36
N ALA A 80 16.00 -7.10 -1.65
CA ALA A 80 15.84 -7.24 -0.22
C ALA A 80 16.23 -5.99 0.59
N PRO A 81 17.37 -5.32 0.33
CA PRO A 81 17.72 -4.08 1.04
C PRO A 81 16.76 -2.92 0.73
N VAL A 82 16.22 -2.87 -0.48
CA VAL A 82 15.27 -1.83 -0.91
C VAL A 82 13.90 -2.08 -0.30
N LEU A 83 13.45 -3.34 -0.27
CA LEU A 83 12.21 -3.75 0.40
C LEU A 83 12.26 -3.37 1.89
N ALA A 84 13.34 -3.72 2.57
CA ALA A 84 13.51 -3.41 4.00
C ALA A 84 13.56 -1.91 4.32
N ALA A 85 13.99 -1.08 3.37
CA ALA A 85 14.08 0.38 3.54
C ALA A 85 12.82 1.13 3.12
N SER A 86 11.87 0.47 2.48
CA SER A 86 10.65 1.09 1.97
C SER A 86 9.57 1.14 3.05
N PRO A 87 8.78 2.24 3.16
CA PRO A 87 7.68 2.36 4.12
C PRO A 87 6.60 1.30 3.96
N VAL A 88 6.43 0.80 2.75
CA VAL A 88 5.56 -0.32 2.41
C VAL A 88 6.31 -1.21 1.44
N SER A 89 6.40 -2.49 1.72
CA SER A 89 7.14 -3.44 0.88
C SER A 89 6.36 -4.70 0.60
N LEU A 90 6.40 -5.15 -0.66
CA LEU A 90 5.71 -6.33 -1.12
C LEU A 90 6.70 -7.23 -1.89
N ALA A 91 6.83 -8.47 -1.46
CA ALA A 91 7.56 -9.51 -2.20
C ALA A 91 6.59 -10.31 -3.08
N MET A 92 7.03 -10.67 -4.29
CA MET A 92 6.28 -11.58 -5.16
C MET A 92 6.36 -13.01 -4.61
N GLY A 93 5.29 -13.78 -4.80
CA GLY A 93 5.20 -15.15 -4.27
C GLY A 93 6.24 -16.11 -4.82
N GLY A 94 6.67 -15.93 -6.08
CA GLY A 94 7.81 -16.63 -6.66
C GLY A 94 9.17 -16.08 -6.30
N GLY A 95 9.22 -15.05 -5.45
CA GLY A 95 10.45 -14.39 -5.03
C GLY A 95 11.31 -15.28 -4.11
N THR A 96 12.50 -14.79 -3.83
CA THR A 96 13.45 -15.49 -2.94
C THR A 96 13.03 -15.42 -1.48
N GLN A 97 13.47 -16.39 -0.67
CA GLN A 97 13.24 -16.37 0.77
C GLN A 97 13.75 -15.09 1.45
N LEU A 98 14.83 -14.53 0.94
CA LEU A 98 15.41 -13.29 1.46
C LEU A 98 14.49 -12.09 1.17
N ALA A 99 13.92 -12.00 -0.05
CA ALA A 99 12.93 -10.98 -0.38
C ALA A 99 11.67 -11.12 0.50
N HIS A 100 11.18 -12.35 0.69
CA HIS A 100 10.05 -12.60 1.59
C HIS A 100 10.32 -12.21 3.05
N ALA A 101 11.53 -12.46 3.56
CA ALA A 101 11.90 -12.08 4.92
C ALA A 101 12.10 -10.56 5.10
N SER A 102 12.29 -9.83 4.01
CA SER A 102 12.56 -8.39 4.02
C SER A 102 11.33 -7.54 3.68
N ALA A 103 10.22 -8.17 3.29
CA ALA A 103 8.99 -7.48 2.89
C ALA A 103 7.94 -7.54 4.01
N ASP A 104 7.13 -6.47 4.11
CA ASP A 104 5.98 -6.41 5.02
C ASP A 104 4.85 -7.35 4.59
N MET A 105 4.72 -7.57 3.28
CA MET A 105 3.67 -8.39 2.68
C MET A 105 4.22 -9.29 1.59
N ILE A 106 3.60 -10.45 1.42
CA ILE A 106 3.91 -11.38 0.34
C ILE A 106 2.67 -11.58 -0.52
N LEU A 107 2.80 -11.33 -1.82
CA LEU A 107 1.79 -11.71 -2.80
C LEU A 107 1.93 -13.21 -3.06
N LEU A 108 1.01 -14.02 -2.53
CA LEU A 108 1.06 -15.48 -2.62
C LEU A 108 0.96 -16.01 -4.06
N SER A 109 0.54 -15.19 -5.00
CA SER A 109 0.54 -15.49 -6.42
C SER A 109 1.43 -14.53 -7.20
N GLU A 110 1.86 -14.93 -8.38
CA GLU A 110 2.64 -14.07 -9.27
C GLU A 110 1.78 -13.05 -10.04
N ASN A 111 0.48 -12.99 -9.76
CA ASN A 111 -0.45 -12.11 -10.45
C ASN A 111 -0.41 -10.70 -9.84
N LEU A 112 0.09 -9.74 -10.63
CA LEU A 112 0.20 -8.33 -10.23
C LEU A 112 -1.15 -7.66 -9.95
N SER A 113 -2.26 -8.17 -10.47
CA SER A 113 -3.60 -7.59 -10.22
C SER A 113 -3.98 -7.59 -8.73
N HIS A 114 -3.37 -8.47 -7.92
CA HIS A 114 -3.55 -8.48 -6.48
C HIS A 114 -3.04 -7.20 -5.80
N LEU A 115 -2.09 -6.47 -6.40
CA LEU A 115 -1.67 -5.15 -5.92
C LEU A 115 -2.85 -4.16 -5.91
N VAL A 116 -3.63 -4.14 -6.98
CA VAL A 116 -4.82 -3.30 -7.10
C VAL A 116 -5.82 -3.64 -5.99
N SER A 117 -6.04 -4.93 -5.77
CA SER A 117 -6.93 -5.42 -4.71
C SER A 117 -6.43 -5.03 -3.33
N ALA A 118 -5.13 -5.19 -3.06
CA ALA A 118 -4.50 -4.81 -1.80
C ALA A 118 -4.67 -3.31 -1.51
N VAL A 119 -4.43 -2.44 -2.50
CA VAL A 119 -4.62 -1.00 -2.34
C VAL A 119 -6.09 -0.64 -2.09
N LYS A 120 -7.03 -1.27 -2.81
CA LYS A 120 -8.48 -1.06 -2.58
C LYS A 120 -8.87 -1.44 -1.16
N MET A 121 -8.46 -2.62 -0.70
CA MET A 121 -8.76 -3.11 0.66
C MET A 121 -8.14 -2.21 1.73
N ALA A 122 -6.89 -1.78 1.56
CA ALA A 122 -6.22 -0.88 2.49
C ALA A 122 -6.96 0.47 2.61
N ARG A 123 -7.38 1.05 1.48
CA ARG A 123 -8.17 2.30 1.46
C ARG A 123 -9.53 2.15 2.12
N GLN A 124 -10.21 1.03 1.85
CA GLN A 124 -11.50 0.73 2.48
C GLN A 124 -11.36 0.56 3.99
N SER A 125 -10.37 -0.22 4.45
CA SER A 125 -10.08 -0.39 5.87
C SER A 125 -9.77 0.93 6.56
N LEU A 126 -8.97 1.79 5.94
CA LEU A 126 -8.66 3.12 6.47
C LEU A 126 -9.91 4.00 6.55
N SER A 127 -10.82 3.90 5.58
CA SER A 127 -12.10 4.62 5.60
C SER A 127 -12.96 4.18 6.78
N ILE A 128 -13.09 2.86 6.99
CA ILE A 128 -13.83 2.28 8.13
C ILE A 128 -13.21 2.73 9.46
N ILE A 129 -11.89 2.67 9.59
CA ILE A 129 -11.19 3.13 10.79
C ILE A 129 -11.52 4.60 11.07
N ARG A 130 -11.45 5.48 10.06
CA ARG A 130 -11.76 6.90 10.21
C ARG A 130 -13.22 7.14 10.62
N GLN A 131 -14.14 6.38 10.05
CA GLN A 131 -15.56 6.44 10.41
C GLN A 131 -15.77 6.04 11.88
N ASN A 132 -15.15 4.94 12.31
CA ASN A 132 -15.24 4.46 13.67
C ASN A 132 -14.65 5.46 14.67
N PHE A 133 -13.50 6.07 14.36
CA PHE A 133 -12.92 7.14 15.17
C PHE A 133 -13.82 8.38 15.24
N ALA A 134 -14.35 8.83 14.10
CA ALA A 134 -15.26 9.96 14.07
C ALA A 134 -16.52 9.70 14.91
N TRP A 135 -17.09 8.50 14.82
CA TRP A 135 -18.21 8.08 15.64
C TRP A 135 -17.86 8.07 17.12
N ALA A 136 -16.75 7.45 17.52
CA ALA A 136 -16.33 7.37 18.90
C ALA A 136 -16.05 8.76 19.52
N ILE A 137 -15.38 9.62 18.79
CA ILE A 137 -15.11 11.01 19.22
C ILE A 137 -16.42 11.78 19.36
N GLY A 138 -17.29 11.73 18.36
CA GLY A 138 -18.58 12.43 18.34
C GLY A 138 -19.48 11.99 19.50
N TYR A 139 -19.59 10.68 19.72
CA TYR A 139 -20.34 10.14 20.84
C TYR A 139 -19.82 10.62 22.19
N ASN A 140 -18.50 10.53 22.41
CA ASN A 140 -17.91 10.97 23.67
C ASN A 140 -18.02 12.48 23.88
N LEU A 141 -17.88 13.29 22.82
CA LEU A 141 -18.01 14.74 22.89
C LEU A 141 -19.42 15.19 23.30
N LEU A 142 -20.44 14.41 22.93
CA LEU A 142 -21.81 14.67 23.35
C LEU A 142 -22.15 14.07 24.71
N ALA A 143 -21.73 12.83 24.95
CA ALA A 143 -22.11 12.09 26.16
C ALA A 143 -21.44 12.60 27.43
N LEU A 144 -20.13 12.98 27.36
CA LEU A 144 -19.40 13.44 28.55
C LEU A 144 -19.95 14.73 29.17
N PRO A 145 -20.23 15.82 28.40
CA PRO A 145 -20.83 17.01 28.98
C PRO A 145 -22.20 16.78 29.61
N LEU A 146 -23.04 15.95 28.96
CA LEU A 146 -24.36 15.61 29.48
C LEU A 146 -24.28 14.78 30.78
N ALA A 147 -23.32 13.87 30.86
CA ALA A 147 -23.06 13.10 32.06
C ALA A 147 -22.51 14.00 33.19
N ALA A 148 -21.59 14.92 32.88
CA ALA A 148 -21.05 15.87 33.84
C ALA A 148 -22.10 16.84 34.37
N ALA A 149 -23.11 17.19 33.57
CA ALA A 149 -24.25 17.99 33.97
C ALA A 149 -25.29 17.19 34.80
N GLY A 150 -25.06 15.91 35.06
CA GLY A 150 -25.99 15.04 35.83
C GLY A 150 -27.24 14.66 35.04
N MET A 151 -27.29 14.87 33.75
CA MET A 151 -28.47 14.61 32.88
C MET A 151 -28.57 13.16 32.41
N VAL A 152 -27.55 12.33 32.66
CA VAL A 152 -27.49 10.94 32.19
C VAL A 152 -27.57 10.00 33.36
N ALA A 153 -28.64 9.18 33.40
CA ALA A 153 -28.74 8.12 34.36
C ALA A 153 -27.78 6.95 34.07
N PRO A 154 -27.27 6.19 35.06
CA PRO A 154 -26.29 5.11 34.81
C PRO A 154 -26.74 4.07 33.78
N TRP A 155 -28.00 3.71 33.76
CA TRP A 155 -28.55 2.75 32.77
C TRP A 155 -28.55 3.32 31.35
N MET A 156 -28.75 4.64 31.17
CA MET A 156 -28.71 5.30 29.88
C MET A 156 -27.27 5.29 29.33
N ALA A 157 -26.28 5.53 30.22
CA ALA A 157 -24.86 5.45 29.85
C ALA A 157 -24.50 4.01 29.41
N ALA A 158 -24.96 2.98 30.11
CA ALA A 158 -24.69 1.60 29.76
C ALA A 158 -25.29 1.22 28.38
N ILE A 159 -26.52 1.62 28.08
CA ILE A 159 -27.14 1.39 26.76
C ILE A 159 -26.40 2.16 25.68
N GLY A 160 -26.07 3.41 25.92
CA GLY A 160 -25.33 4.25 24.95
C GLY A 160 -23.97 3.67 24.61
N MET A 161 -23.19 3.21 25.58
CA MET A 161 -21.91 2.55 25.36
C MET A 161 -22.06 1.25 24.56
N SER A 162 -23.04 0.41 24.92
CA SER A 162 -23.28 -0.85 24.23
C SER A 162 -23.68 -0.62 22.77
N THR A 163 -24.56 0.35 22.53
CA THR A 163 -24.99 0.71 21.18
C THR A 163 -23.85 1.29 20.36
N SER A 164 -23.03 2.18 20.95
CA SER A 164 -21.85 2.73 20.28
C SER A 164 -20.85 1.64 19.90
N SER A 165 -20.60 0.69 20.79
CA SER A 165 -19.72 -0.46 20.50
C SER A 165 -20.28 -1.32 19.37
N LEU A 166 -21.61 -1.56 19.38
CA LEU A 166 -22.26 -2.36 18.34
C LEU A 166 -22.14 -1.68 16.95
N VAL A 167 -22.31 -0.37 16.88
CA VAL A 167 -22.14 0.40 15.63
C VAL A 167 -20.73 0.24 15.07
N VAL A 168 -19.70 0.33 15.92
CA VAL A 168 -18.29 0.18 15.52
C VAL A 168 -17.98 -1.24 15.03
N VAL A 169 -18.60 -2.26 15.64
CA VAL A 169 -18.37 -3.66 15.25
C VAL A 169 -19.10 -4.05 13.96
N LEU A 170 -20.26 -3.43 13.70
CA LEU A 170 -21.07 -3.73 12.51
C LEU A 170 -20.70 -2.92 11.27
N ASN A 171 -19.84 -1.90 11.40
CA ASN A 171 -19.36 -1.05 10.30
C ASN A 171 -18.20 -1.76 9.57
#